data_ffce70a01ef40b1e2b89da29861457b3
#
_entry.id   ffce70a01ef40b1e2b89da29861457b3
#
_cell.length_a   1.000
_cell.length_b   1.000
_cell.length_c   1.000
_cell.angle_alpha   90.00
_cell.angle_beta   90.00
_cell.angle_gamma   90.00
#
_symmetry.space_group_name_H-M   'P 1'
#
loop_
_entity.id
_entity.type
_entity.pdbx_description
1 polymer ?
#
loop_
_entity_poly.entity_id
_entity_poly.type
_entity_poly.pdbx_seq_one_letter_code
_entity_poly.pdbx_strand_id
1 'polypeptide(L)'
;MSAVFGRCRRLIRVWAWTIIFAATLGAPAAQAESVTVSVDQAQVMKLPERVATVVIGNPLIADAALQSGGVLVITGKGYGTTNMLALDRKGSVVMDKTVEVLGASGSNLVVVYKGAERETYSCAPDCKPRITLGDSQGYFNTTLSQSGARTGQAQSGAQPH
;
A
#
# COMPACT_ATOMS: atom_id res chain seq x y z
N MET A 1 -53.28 2.15 73.98
CA MET A 1 -51.90 2.00 74.48
C MET A 1 -51.06 1.77 73.21
N SER A 2 -50.55 2.83 72.69
CA SER A 2 -49.14 3.25 72.48
C SER A 2 -48.47 2.42 71.39
N ALA A 3 -48.43 2.90 70.17
CA ALA A 3 -47.37 3.64 69.50
C ALA A 3 -46.12 2.73 69.22
N VAL A 4 -45.86 2.48 67.98
CA VAL A 4 -44.53 2.63 67.32
C VAL A 4 -44.76 2.50 65.78
N PHE A 5 -45.10 3.58 65.14
CA PHE A 5 -44.93 3.76 63.70
C PHE A 5 -43.87 4.85 63.50
N GLY A 6 -42.72 4.47 63.03
CA GLY A 6 -41.73 5.46 62.69
C GLY A 6 -40.34 4.88 62.40
N ARG A 7 -39.92 4.98 61.18
CA ARG A 7 -38.54 4.81 60.66
C ARG A 7 -38.37 3.73 59.58
N CYS A 8 -38.97 3.97 58.46
CA CYS A 8 -38.51 3.28 57.25
C CYS A 8 -38.74 4.15 55.99
N ARG A 9 -38.25 5.39 56.00
CA ARG A 9 -38.48 6.32 54.87
C ARG A 9 -37.22 7.09 54.41
N ARG A 10 -36.02 6.59 54.75
CA ARG A 10 -34.79 7.33 54.38
C ARG A 10 -33.71 6.53 53.62
N LEU A 11 -34.01 5.32 53.09
CA LEU A 11 -32.99 4.50 52.41
C LEU A 11 -33.20 4.29 50.90
N ILE A 12 -34.16 4.98 50.27
CA ILE A 12 -34.42 4.79 48.82
C ILE A 12 -33.94 5.97 47.97
N ARG A 13 -33.18 6.91 48.51
CA ARG A 13 -32.75 8.11 47.76
C ARG A 13 -31.29 8.13 47.35
N VAL A 14 -30.50 7.11 47.58
CA VAL A 14 -29.05 7.12 47.31
C VAL A 14 -28.67 6.22 46.15
N TRP A 15 -29.58 5.46 45.53
CA TRP A 15 -29.28 4.54 44.43
C TRP A 15 -29.65 5.06 43.03
N ALA A 16 -30.06 6.33 42.91
CA ALA A 16 -30.49 6.88 41.62
C ALA A 16 -29.42 7.74 40.91
N TRP A 17 -28.19 7.79 41.39
CA TRP A 17 -27.16 8.70 40.83
C TRP A 17 -25.87 8.03 40.26
N THR A 18 -25.86 6.71 40.07
CA THR A 18 -24.66 6.01 39.60
C THR A 18 -24.80 5.32 38.20
N ILE A 19 -25.79 5.68 37.37
CA ILE A 19 -25.92 5.11 36.02
C ILE A 19 -25.90 6.23 34.94
N ILE A 20 -25.01 7.19 35.05
CA ILE A 20 -24.74 8.16 33.96
C ILE A 20 -23.24 8.34 33.86
N PHE A 21 -22.52 7.28 33.50
CA PHE A 21 -21.11 7.49 33.09
C PHE A 21 -20.58 6.23 32.37
N ALA A 22 -21.00 5.97 31.15
CA ALA A 22 -20.27 5.09 30.21
C ALA A 22 -20.88 5.14 28.80
N ALA A 23 -21.10 6.33 28.24
CA ALA A 23 -21.25 6.51 26.82
C ALA A 23 -19.96 7.15 26.27
N THR A 24 -18.83 6.44 26.35
CA THR A 24 -17.67 6.78 25.55
C THR A 24 -18.01 6.47 24.10
N LEU A 25 -18.41 7.51 23.37
CA LEU A 25 -18.49 7.46 21.91
C LEU A 25 -17.09 7.11 21.40
N GLY A 26 -16.85 5.83 21.13
CA GLY A 26 -15.78 5.39 20.27
C GLY A 26 -16.03 5.98 18.89
N ALA A 27 -15.42 7.12 18.58
CA ALA A 27 -15.38 7.60 17.20
C ALA A 27 -14.77 6.49 16.34
N PRO A 28 -15.41 6.05 15.24
CA PRO A 28 -14.78 5.11 14.32
C PRO A 28 -13.50 5.79 13.83
N ALA A 29 -12.36 5.17 14.08
CA ALA A 29 -11.11 5.58 13.44
C ALA A 29 -11.35 5.49 11.94
N ALA A 30 -11.32 6.62 11.24
CA ALA A 30 -11.34 6.66 9.79
C ALA A 30 -10.09 5.90 9.32
N GLN A 31 -10.25 4.64 8.92
CA GLN A 31 -9.20 3.87 8.30
C GLN A 31 -8.95 4.50 6.94
N ALA A 32 -7.80 5.13 6.76
CA ALA A 32 -7.34 5.52 5.45
C ALA A 32 -7.24 4.24 4.62
N GLU A 33 -8.08 4.13 3.60
CA GLU A 33 -8.08 2.96 2.70
C GLU A 33 -6.75 2.91 1.96
N SER A 34 -5.96 1.87 2.21
CA SER A 34 -4.65 1.68 1.61
C SER A 34 -4.73 0.75 0.39
N VAL A 35 -3.90 1.04 -0.60
CA VAL A 35 -3.68 0.20 -1.78
C VAL A 35 -2.29 -0.40 -1.67
N THR A 36 -2.20 -1.72 -1.62
CA THR A 36 -0.93 -2.44 -1.52
C THR A 36 -0.55 -3.02 -2.87
N VAL A 37 0.66 -2.72 -3.34
CA VAL A 37 1.21 -3.18 -4.62
C VAL A 37 2.59 -3.79 -4.36
N SER A 38 2.98 -4.85 -5.07
CA SER A 38 4.36 -5.33 -5.02
C SER A 38 5.25 -4.55 -5.99
N VAL A 39 6.54 -4.41 -5.66
CA VAL A 39 7.51 -3.82 -6.59
C VAL A 39 7.56 -4.62 -7.91
N ASP A 40 7.71 -3.93 -9.04
CA ASP A 40 7.67 -4.49 -10.39
C ASP A 40 6.31 -5.09 -10.80
N GLN A 41 5.25 -4.83 -10.05
CA GLN A 41 3.89 -5.26 -10.38
C GLN A 41 2.96 -4.08 -10.59
N ALA A 42 1.93 -4.32 -11.38
CA ALA A 42 0.85 -3.36 -11.61
C ALA A 42 -0.45 -3.88 -11.00
N GLN A 43 -1.19 -2.99 -10.36
CA GLN A 43 -2.54 -3.25 -9.86
C GLN A 43 -3.54 -2.33 -10.50
N VAL A 44 -4.69 -2.88 -10.85
CA VAL A 44 -5.78 -2.14 -11.49
C VAL A 44 -6.86 -1.81 -10.45
N MET A 45 -7.33 -0.57 -10.45
CA MET A 45 -8.48 -0.15 -9.66
C MET A 45 -9.42 0.72 -10.48
N LYS A 46 -10.71 0.72 -10.14
CA LYS A 46 -11.70 1.59 -10.76
C LYS A 46 -11.84 2.87 -9.96
N LEU A 47 -11.80 3.99 -10.64
CA LEU A 47 -12.01 5.31 -10.05
C LEU A 47 -13.46 5.77 -10.20
N PRO A 48 -13.95 6.70 -9.35
CA PRO A 48 -15.20 7.40 -9.57
C PRO A 48 -15.19 8.17 -10.90
N GLU A 49 -16.32 8.23 -11.58
CA GLU A 49 -16.44 8.84 -12.95
C GLU A 49 -16.03 10.31 -13.02
N ARG A 50 -16.06 11.03 -11.93
CA ARG A 50 -15.72 12.46 -11.87
C ARG A 50 -14.21 12.74 -11.77
N VAL A 51 -13.36 11.72 -11.64
CA VAL A 51 -11.91 11.91 -11.59
C VAL A 51 -11.38 12.33 -12.96
N ALA A 52 -10.58 13.39 -12.96
CA ALA A 52 -9.94 13.93 -14.16
C ALA A 52 -8.41 13.83 -14.12
N THR A 53 -7.82 13.85 -12.92
CA THR A 53 -6.36 13.85 -12.72
C THR A 53 -6.02 12.99 -11.52
N VAL A 54 -4.90 12.27 -11.62
CA VAL A 54 -4.31 11.51 -10.52
C VAL A 54 -2.90 12.02 -10.27
N VAL A 55 -2.57 12.18 -8.99
CA VAL A 55 -1.25 12.66 -8.55
C VAL A 55 -0.68 11.65 -7.56
N ILE A 56 0.55 11.23 -7.78
CA ILE A 56 1.33 10.41 -6.85
C ILE A 56 2.32 11.32 -6.10
N GLY A 57 2.37 11.20 -4.77
CA GLY A 57 3.23 12.04 -3.93
C GLY A 57 4.72 11.76 -4.16
N ASN A 58 5.11 10.50 -4.30
CA ASN A 58 6.49 10.11 -4.60
C ASN A 58 6.57 9.16 -5.80
N PRO A 59 6.97 9.65 -6.99
CA PRO A 59 7.06 8.84 -8.20
C PRO A 59 8.20 7.81 -8.20
N LEU A 60 9.11 7.84 -7.23
CA LEU A 60 10.13 6.79 -7.05
C LEU A 60 9.56 5.54 -6.37
N ILE A 61 8.46 5.67 -5.62
CA ILE A 61 7.80 4.56 -4.92
C ILE A 61 6.74 3.92 -5.81
N ALA A 62 5.86 4.73 -6.40
CA ALA A 62 4.78 4.25 -7.25
C ALA A 62 4.56 5.18 -8.44
N ASP A 63 3.95 4.64 -9.48
CA ASP A 63 3.45 5.38 -10.62
C ASP A 63 1.97 5.05 -10.87
N ALA A 64 1.22 5.97 -11.45
CA ALA A 64 -0.20 5.80 -11.68
C ALA A 64 -0.60 6.33 -13.07
N ALA A 65 -1.20 5.45 -13.87
CA ALA A 65 -1.66 5.78 -15.22
C ALA A 65 -3.19 5.65 -15.30
N LEU A 66 -3.86 6.79 -15.58
CA LEU A 66 -5.30 6.83 -15.81
C LEU A 66 -5.61 6.36 -17.24
N GLN A 67 -6.42 5.31 -17.35
CA GLN A 67 -6.89 4.75 -18.60
C GLN A 67 -8.32 5.20 -18.91
N SER A 68 -8.75 5.04 -20.16
CA SER A 68 -10.13 5.29 -20.56
C SER A 68 -11.12 4.45 -19.72
N GLY A 69 -12.32 5.00 -19.47
CA GLY A 69 -13.34 4.32 -18.67
C GLY A 69 -13.12 4.41 -17.15
N GLY A 70 -12.25 5.31 -16.66
CA GLY A 70 -12.02 5.51 -15.24
C GLY A 70 -11.25 4.37 -14.57
N VAL A 71 -10.42 3.68 -15.33
CA VAL A 71 -9.54 2.63 -14.84
C VAL A 71 -8.18 3.24 -14.52
N LEU A 72 -7.68 2.99 -13.31
CA LEU A 72 -6.35 3.38 -12.87
C LEU A 72 -5.45 2.16 -12.78
N VAL A 73 -4.26 2.26 -13.38
CA VAL A 73 -3.19 1.28 -13.25
C VAL A 73 -2.13 1.86 -12.33
N ILE A 74 -1.89 1.23 -11.20
CA ILE A 74 -0.86 1.62 -10.22
C ILE A 74 0.29 0.64 -10.35
N THR A 75 1.51 1.15 -10.54
CA THR A 75 2.73 0.35 -10.68
C THR A 75 3.66 0.61 -9.50
N GLY A 76 4.07 -0.44 -8.80
CA GLY A 76 5.09 -0.36 -7.75
C GLY A 76 6.48 -0.26 -8.35
N LYS A 77 7.24 0.79 -8.01
CA LYS A 77 8.60 1.05 -8.54
C LYS A 77 9.69 0.89 -7.49
N GLY A 78 9.42 1.30 -6.27
CA GLY A 78 10.35 1.21 -5.15
C GLY A 78 9.64 0.93 -3.84
N TYR A 79 10.33 0.34 -2.88
CA TYR A 79 9.74 0.01 -1.58
C TYR A 79 9.38 1.27 -0.80
N GLY A 80 8.29 1.22 -0.07
CA GLY A 80 7.87 2.28 0.84
C GLY A 80 6.41 2.67 0.70
N THR A 81 6.07 3.78 1.33
CA THR A 81 4.71 4.29 1.37
C THR A 81 4.66 5.69 0.77
N THR A 82 3.66 5.94 -0.04
CA THR A 82 3.34 7.25 -0.60
C THR A 82 1.83 7.47 -0.57
N ASN A 83 1.37 8.64 -0.98
CA ASN A 83 -0.05 8.89 -1.15
C ASN A 83 -0.42 9.10 -2.62
N MET A 84 -1.69 8.90 -2.91
CA MET A 84 -2.30 9.12 -4.21
C MET A 84 -3.54 9.98 -4.06
N LEU A 85 -3.58 11.08 -4.78
CA LEU A 85 -4.71 12.00 -4.84
C LEU A 85 -5.40 11.88 -6.20
N ALA A 86 -6.71 11.72 -6.19
CA ALA A 86 -7.53 11.82 -7.39
C ALA A 86 -8.35 13.11 -7.33
N LEU A 87 -8.23 13.93 -8.38
CA LEU A 87 -8.84 15.26 -8.47
C LEU A 87 -9.91 15.27 -9.56
N ASP A 88 -10.95 16.06 -9.35
CA ASP A 88 -11.95 16.37 -10.38
C ASP A 88 -11.45 17.47 -11.33
N ARG A 89 -12.27 17.84 -12.34
CA ARG A 89 -11.95 18.91 -13.29
C ARG A 89 -11.83 20.30 -12.66
N LYS A 90 -12.35 20.49 -11.43
CA LYS A 90 -12.26 21.75 -10.69
C LYS A 90 -11.06 21.78 -9.75
N GLY A 91 -10.27 20.69 -9.69
CA GLY A 91 -9.14 20.55 -8.77
C GLY A 91 -9.54 20.14 -7.36
N SER A 92 -10.81 19.76 -7.11
CA SER A 92 -11.24 19.28 -5.81
C SER A 92 -10.81 17.83 -5.62
N VAL A 93 -10.31 17.49 -4.42
CA VAL A 93 -9.93 16.12 -4.06
C VAL A 93 -11.19 15.26 -3.98
N VAL A 94 -11.24 14.24 -4.82
CA VAL A 94 -12.31 13.23 -4.88
C VAL A 94 -11.94 12.00 -4.05
N MET A 95 -10.64 11.67 -4.02
CA MET A 95 -10.12 10.52 -3.31
C MET A 95 -8.68 10.78 -2.87
N ASP A 96 -8.37 10.39 -1.65
CA ASP A 96 -7.02 10.35 -1.08
C ASP A 96 -6.79 8.95 -0.53
N LYS A 97 -5.74 8.27 -1.00
CA LYS A 97 -5.38 6.93 -0.57
C LYS A 97 -3.90 6.82 -0.30
N THR A 98 -3.56 6.00 0.67
CA THR A 98 -2.18 5.58 0.90
C THR A 98 -1.84 4.45 -0.07
N VAL A 99 -0.69 4.54 -0.73
CA VAL A 99 -0.13 3.49 -1.59
C VAL A 99 1.08 2.92 -0.87
N GLU A 100 1.03 1.64 -0.58
CA GLU A 100 2.12 0.90 0.04
C GLU A 100 2.73 -0.06 -0.98
N VAL A 101 4.03 0.11 -1.26
CA VAL A 101 4.75 -0.77 -2.17
C VAL A 101 5.63 -1.71 -1.36
N LEU A 102 5.26 -2.98 -1.42
CA LEU A 102 5.96 -4.07 -0.74
C LEU A 102 7.07 -4.65 -1.61
N GLY A 103 8.02 -5.29 -0.96
CA GLY A 103 9.05 -6.08 -1.62
C GLY A 103 8.45 -7.15 -2.53
N ALA A 104 9.18 -7.51 -3.57
CA ALA A 104 8.79 -8.65 -4.39
C ALA A 104 8.69 -9.90 -3.50
N SER A 105 7.48 -10.39 -3.32
CA SER A 105 7.21 -11.63 -2.61
C SER A 105 6.90 -12.73 -3.62
N GLY A 106 7.70 -13.78 -3.61
CA GLY A 106 7.46 -14.95 -4.45
C GLY A 106 8.12 -16.17 -3.83
N SER A 107 7.43 -17.30 -3.85
CA SER A 107 7.95 -18.59 -3.36
C SER A 107 9.26 -19.02 -4.05
N ASN A 108 9.58 -18.38 -5.17
CA ASN A 108 10.73 -18.70 -6.01
C ASN A 108 11.90 -17.71 -5.85
N LEU A 109 11.82 -16.77 -4.91
CA LEU A 109 12.91 -15.83 -4.65
C LEU A 109 13.85 -16.39 -3.59
N VAL A 110 15.14 -16.45 -3.94
CA VAL A 110 16.22 -16.85 -3.04
C VAL A 110 17.19 -15.69 -2.90
N VAL A 111 17.41 -15.26 -1.67
CA VAL A 111 18.41 -14.24 -1.33
C VAL A 111 19.64 -14.94 -0.77
N VAL A 112 20.78 -14.67 -1.36
CA VAL A 112 22.08 -15.23 -0.97
C VAL A 112 22.96 -14.11 -0.42
N TYR A 113 23.56 -14.35 0.73
CA TYR A 113 24.58 -13.45 1.29
C TYR A 113 25.97 -14.05 1.15
N LYS A 114 26.86 -13.32 0.51
CA LYS A 114 28.29 -13.64 0.38
C LYS A 114 29.10 -12.63 1.20
N GLY A 115 29.27 -12.92 2.48
CA GLY A 115 29.75 -11.94 3.44
C GLY A 115 28.72 -10.83 3.64
N ALA A 116 29.06 -9.59 3.29
CA ALA A 116 28.15 -8.43 3.33
C ALA A 116 27.38 -8.20 2.02
N GLU A 117 27.72 -8.91 0.95
CA GLU A 117 27.10 -8.76 -0.35
C GLU A 117 25.79 -9.57 -0.45
N ARG A 118 24.73 -8.89 -0.86
CA ARG A 118 23.42 -9.49 -1.09
C ARG A 118 23.20 -9.71 -2.59
N GLU A 119 22.73 -10.89 -2.96
CA GLU A 119 22.36 -11.27 -4.33
C GLU A 119 21.00 -11.93 -4.32
N THR A 120 20.13 -11.58 -5.27
CA THR A 120 18.79 -12.16 -5.39
C THR A 120 18.65 -12.98 -6.67
N TYR A 121 18.09 -14.16 -6.53
CA TYR A 121 17.84 -15.11 -7.61
C TYR A 121 16.36 -15.46 -7.70
N SER A 122 15.89 -15.73 -8.91
CA SER A 122 14.58 -16.37 -9.17
C SER A 122 14.82 -17.82 -9.53
N CYS A 123 14.26 -18.75 -8.73
CA CYS A 123 14.51 -20.18 -8.84
C CYS A 123 13.21 -20.93 -9.21
N ALA A 124 12.96 -21.15 -10.53
CA ALA A 124 11.84 -21.95 -10.99
C ALA A 124 12.06 -22.44 -12.43
N PRO A 125 12.49 -23.68 -12.68
CA PRO A 125 13.09 -24.67 -11.79
C PRO A 125 14.54 -24.35 -11.44
N ASP A 126 15.27 -23.63 -12.30
CA ASP A 126 16.66 -23.25 -12.13
C ASP A 126 16.80 -21.83 -11.59
N CYS A 127 17.81 -21.61 -10.75
CA CYS A 127 18.10 -20.28 -10.22
C CYS A 127 18.75 -19.39 -11.30
N LYS A 128 18.14 -18.26 -11.57
CA LYS A 128 18.65 -17.23 -12.50
C LYS A 128 18.82 -15.91 -11.77
N PRO A 129 19.85 -15.12 -12.11
CA PRO A 129 20.02 -13.78 -11.54
C PRO A 129 18.77 -12.92 -11.78
N ARG A 130 18.35 -12.17 -10.74
CA ARG A 130 17.26 -11.22 -10.82
C ARG A 130 17.75 -9.84 -10.41
N ILE A 131 17.33 -8.81 -11.14
CA ILE A 131 17.57 -7.42 -10.76
C ILE A 131 16.63 -7.07 -9.61
N THR A 132 17.18 -6.78 -8.42
CA THR A 132 16.38 -6.45 -7.24
C THR A 132 17.03 -5.29 -6.49
N LEU A 133 16.22 -4.33 -6.04
CA LEU A 133 16.71 -3.23 -5.21
C LEU A 133 17.25 -3.77 -3.88
N GLY A 134 18.44 -3.26 -3.49
CA GLY A 134 19.13 -3.68 -2.27
C GLY A 134 20.14 -4.80 -2.45
N ASP A 135 20.31 -5.34 -3.67
CA ASP A 135 21.42 -6.22 -3.99
C ASP A 135 22.76 -5.45 -4.07
N SER A 136 23.88 -6.16 -3.90
CA SER A 136 25.20 -5.55 -4.02
C SER A 136 25.39 -4.88 -5.38
N GLN A 137 26.05 -3.73 -5.40
CA GLN A 137 26.14 -2.90 -6.60
C GLN A 137 26.82 -3.62 -7.76
N GLY A 138 27.85 -4.42 -7.50
CA GLY A 138 28.53 -5.22 -8.52
C GLY A 138 27.60 -6.23 -9.20
N TYR A 139 26.85 -6.98 -8.40
CA TYR A 139 25.88 -7.94 -8.90
C TYR A 139 24.74 -7.26 -9.67
N PHE A 140 24.16 -6.19 -9.09
CA PHE A 140 23.09 -5.42 -9.71
C PHE A 140 23.49 -4.86 -11.07
N ASN A 141 24.65 -4.16 -11.15
CA ASN A 141 25.12 -3.56 -12.40
C ASN A 141 25.46 -4.60 -13.47
N THR A 142 26.05 -5.74 -13.09
CA THR A 142 26.34 -6.83 -14.01
C THR A 142 25.06 -7.41 -14.58
N THR A 143 24.07 -7.70 -13.75
CA THR A 143 22.79 -8.27 -14.18
C THR A 143 22.01 -7.27 -15.05
N LEU A 144 22.02 -5.99 -14.68
CA LEU A 144 21.36 -4.91 -15.45
C LEU A 144 22.02 -4.75 -16.83
N SER A 145 23.36 -4.76 -16.94
CA SER A 145 24.06 -4.63 -18.20
C SER A 145 23.80 -5.81 -19.14
N GLN A 146 23.74 -7.04 -18.62
CA GLN A 146 23.38 -8.22 -19.39
C GLN A 146 21.95 -8.15 -19.92
N SER A 147 21.01 -7.69 -19.09
CA SER A 147 19.61 -7.49 -19.49
C SER A 147 19.50 -6.41 -20.56
N GLY A 148 20.20 -5.30 -20.42
CA GLY A 148 20.25 -4.20 -21.40
C GLY A 148 20.82 -4.64 -22.75
N ALA A 149 21.92 -5.39 -22.74
CA ALA A 149 22.54 -5.94 -23.96
C ALA A 149 21.57 -6.87 -24.71
N ARG A 150 20.86 -7.74 -23.98
CA ARG A 150 19.84 -8.63 -24.56
C ARG A 150 18.68 -7.84 -25.19
N THR A 151 18.20 -6.81 -24.52
CA THR A 151 17.11 -5.96 -25.02
C THR A 151 17.56 -5.21 -26.29
N GLY A 152 18.78 -4.67 -26.31
CA GLY A 152 19.34 -4.00 -27.48
C GLY A 152 19.46 -4.93 -28.71
N GLN A 153 19.88 -6.19 -28.51
CA GLN A 153 19.93 -7.19 -29.59
C GLN A 153 18.54 -7.53 -30.12
N ALA A 154 17.54 -7.66 -29.24
CA ALA A 154 16.17 -7.93 -29.65
C ALA A 154 15.56 -6.79 -30.48
N GLN A 155 15.87 -5.54 -30.12
CA GLN A 155 15.40 -4.36 -30.87
C GLN A 155 16.07 -4.20 -32.23
N SER A 156 17.37 -4.50 -32.35
CA SER A 156 18.09 -4.44 -33.60
C SER A 156 17.65 -5.53 -34.59
N GLY A 157 17.23 -6.70 -34.09
CA GLY A 157 16.68 -7.79 -34.92
C GLY A 157 15.23 -7.58 -35.38
N ALA A 158 14.51 -6.64 -34.78
CA ALA A 158 13.11 -6.35 -35.07
C ALA A 158 12.90 -5.27 -36.17
N GLN A 159 13.96 -4.75 -36.80
CA GLN A 159 13.82 -3.80 -37.90
C GLN A 159 13.18 -4.50 -39.12
N PRO A 160 12.04 -4.03 -39.64
CA PRO A 160 11.46 -4.58 -40.87
C PRO A 160 12.36 -4.29 -42.08
N HIS A 161 12.65 -5.30 -42.84
CA HIS A 161 13.27 -5.20 -44.17
C HIS A 161 12.31 -4.57 -45.17
#